data_68745303073ec1019707b05fdb532cc6
#
_entry.id   68745303073ec1019707b05fdb532cc6
#
_cell.length_a   1.000
_cell.length_b   1.000
_cell.length_c   1.000
_cell.angle_alpha   90.00
_cell.angle_beta   90.00
_cell.angle_gamma   90.00
#
_symmetry.space_group_name_H-M   'P 1'
#
loop_
_entity.id
_entity.type
_entity.pdbx_description
1 polymer ?
#
loop_
_entity_poly.entity_id
_entity_poly.type
_entity_poly.pdbx_seq_one_letter_code
_entity_poly.pdbx_strand_id
1 'polypeptide(L)'
;YRHMNRINKWIWAAAMAGISIACQKENVGLYNRGDSMVYFQVQNFSGSNGAEGYTTRTNFSFVDYAAAYTSVVFNAKVKLLGEVKDYDRALKVVVDEERTTMTSYDAVTNPDGGYMMDFDTLKIKAGSNEGTVGVRFMRNASIKKQVDTLVLKLEANQYFEVLNAYKSSNVW
;
A
#
# COMPACT_ATOMS: atom_id res chain seq x y z
N TYR A 1 -10.08 -69.59 -27.55
CA TYR A 1 -9.89 -68.23 -28.10
C TYR A 1 -10.93 -67.21 -27.60
N ARG A 2 -11.95 -67.57 -26.83
CA ARG A 2 -13.01 -66.62 -26.35
C ARG A 2 -12.79 -66.03 -24.94
N HIS A 3 -11.86 -66.55 -24.16
CA HIS A 3 -11.64 -66.09 -22.77
C HIS A 3 -10.62 -64.94 -22.62
N MET A 4 -9.77 -64.71 -23.60
CA MET A 4 -8.70 -63.72 -23.49
C MET A 4 -9.21 -62.27 -23.73
N ASN A 5 -10.33 -62.08 -24.41
CA ASN A 5 -10.90 -60.76 -24.71
C ASN A 5 -11.68 -60.10 -23.57
N ARG A 6 -12.00 -60.80 -22.50
CA ARG A 6 -12.73 -60.24 -21.37
C ARG A 6 -11.81 -59.60 -20.32
N ILE A 7 -10.63 -60.17 -20.12
CA ILE A 7 -9.65 -59.66 -19.14
C ILE A 7 -9.06 -58.34 -19.61
N ASN A 8 -8.80 -58.17 -20.88
CA ASN A 8 -8.25 -56.91 -21.43
C ASN A 8 -9.21 -55.70 -21.29
N LYS A 9 -10.53 -55.93 -21.33
CA LYS A 9 -11.54 -54.87 -21.16
C LYS A 9 -11.60 -54.31 -19.73
N TRP A 10 -11.38 -55.18 -18.75
CA TRP A 10 -11.37 -54.75 -17.33
C TRP A 10 -10.08 -54.01 -16.95
N ILE A 11 -8.95 -54.37 -17.58
CA ILE A 11 -7.67 -53.67 -17.34
C ILE A 11 -7.74 -52.26 -17.93
N TRP A 12 -8.35 -52.05 -19.07
CA TRP A 12 -8.54 -50.71 -19.64
C TRP A 12 -9.54 -49.84 -18.83
N ALA A 13 -10.59 -50.45 -18.27
CA ALA A 13 -11.55 -49.76 -17.43
C ALA A 13 -10.91 -49.31 -16.10
N ALA A 14 -10.04 -50.13 -15.50
CA ALA A 14 -9.31 -49.78 -14.28
C ALA A 14 -8.23 -48.67 -14.53
N ALA A 15 -7.61 -48.67 -15.69
CA ALA A 15 -6.62 -47.65 -16.05
C ALA A 15 -7.25 -46.26 -16.29
N MET A 16 -8.48 -46.19 -16.79
CA MET A 16 -9.20 -44.93 -16.97
C MET A 16 -9.78 -44.34 -15.67
N ALA A 17 -10.09 -45.15 -14.69
CA ALA A 17 -10.58 -44.70 -13.39
C ALA A 17 -9.50 -44.07 -12.50
N GLY A 18 -8.22 -44.34 -12.78
CA GLY A 18 -7.07 -43.82 -12.02
C GLY A 18 -6.61 -42.38 -12.42
N ILE A 19 -7.10 -41.86 -13.55
CA ILE A 19 -6.63 -40.57 -14.07
C ILE A 19 -7.48 -39.38 -13.58
N SER A 20 -8.63 -39.63 -12.97
CA SER A 20 -9.54 -38.59 -12.50
C SER A 20 -9.22 -38.01 -11.11
N ILE A 21 -8.15 -38.47 -10.44
CA ILE A 21 -7.78 -38.00 -9.09
C ILE A 21 -6.61 -36.98 -9.14
N ALA A 22 -6.05 -36.69 -10.30
CA ALA A 22 -4.85 -35.85 -10.43
C ALA A 22 -5.12 -34.34 -10.61
N CYS A 23 -6.35 -33.88 -10.43
CA CYS A 23 -6.67 -32.45 -10.33
C CYS A 23 -7.47 -32.14 -9.07
N GLN A 24 -6.94 -32.50 -7.91
CA GLN A 24 -7.24 -31.68 -6.74
C GLN A 24 -6.46 -30.38 -6.96
N LYS A 25 -7.19 -29.34 -7.40
CA LYS A 25 -6.80 -27.99 -7.22
C LYS A 25 -6.41 -27.89 -5.74
N GLU A 26 -5.10 -27.90 -5.44
CA GLU A 26 -4.69 -27.44 -4.14
C GLU A 26 -5.38 -26.10 -4.00
N ASN A 27 -6.26 -25.98 -3.04
CA ASN A 27 -6.65 -24.69 -2.53
C ASN A 27 -5.35 -24.09 -1.99
N VAL A 28 -4.59 -23.45 -2.86
CA VAL A 28 -3.66 -22.43 -2.43
C VAL A 28 -4.50 -21.58 -1.50
N GLY A 29 -4.22 -21.68 -0.20
CA GLY A 29 -5.01 -21.02 0.81
C GLY A 29 -5.16 -19.58 0.37
N LEU A 30 -6.25 -19.30 -0.34
CA LEU A 30 -6.71 -17.96 -0.57
C LEU A 30 -6.66 -17.36 0.82
N TYR A 31 -5.95 -16.28 0.96
CA TYR A 31 -5.81 -15.43 2.11
C TYR A 31 -7.18 -15.26 2.77
N ASN A 32 -7.59 -16.29 3.49
CA ASN A 32 -8.89 -16.37 4.15
C ASN A 32 -8.72 -16.01 5.63
N ARG A 33 -7.76 -15.14 5.91
CA ARG A 33 -7.81 -14.30 7.09
C ARG A 33 -8.83 -13.23 6.77
N GLY A 34 -9.93 -13.21 7.50
CA GLY A 34 -10.98 -12.21 7.38
C GLY A 34 -10.50 -10.78 7.66
N ASP A 35 -9.19 -10.59 7.79
CA ASP A 35 -8.53 -9.35 8.11
C ASP A 35 -8.14 -8.63 6.83
N SER A 36 -8.75 -7.49 6.60
CA SER A 36 -8.35 -6.57 5.55
C SER A 36 -6.99 -5.95 5.91
N MET A 37 -6.04 -6.00 4.99
CA MET A 37 -4.71 -5.39 5.17
C MET A 37 -4.60 -4.12 4.36
N VAL A 38 -3.81 -3.17 4.85
CA VAL A 38 -3.47 -1.94 4.14
C VAL A 38 -1.96 -1.78 4.03
N TYR A 39 -1.54 -1.11 2.95
CA TYR A 39 -0.15 -0.77 2.71
C TYR A 39 -0.04 0.50 1.86
N PHE A 40 1.06 1.25 1.99
CA PHE A 40 1.34 2.34 1.06
C PHE A 40 1.65 1.78 -0.33
N GLN A 41 1.06 2.40 -1.34
CA GLN A 41 1.32 2.01 -2.72
C GLN A 41 2.78 2.20 -3.05
N VAL A 42 3.42 1.10 -3.47
CA VAL A 42 4.79 1.11 -3.95
C VAL A 42 4.80 1.67 -5.37
N GLN A 43 5.74 2.57 -5.64
CA GLN A 43 5.97 3.09 -6.99
C GLN A 43 7.10 2.32 -7.66
N ASN A 44 6.96 2.04 -8.94
CA ASN A 44 8.07 1.52 -9.74
C ASN A 44 9.10 2.64 -9.92
N PHE A 45 10.34 2.29 -9.69
CA PHE A 45 11.47 3.17 -9.87
C PHE A 45 12.37 2.61 -10.96
N SER A 46 12.67 3.42 -11.98
CA SER A 46 13.67 3.12 -12.99
C SER A 46 14.80 4.11 -12.85
N GLY A 47 15.95 3.65 -12.41
CA GLY A 47 17.15 4.49 -12.26
C GLY A 47 17.86 4.71 -13.59
N SER A 48 18.58 5.81 -13.70
CA SER A 48 19.37 6.18 -14.89
C SER A 48 20.44 5.15 -15.29
N ASN A 49 20.76 4.21 -14.39
CA ASN A 49 21.76 3.14 -14.62
C ASN A 49 21.09 1.78 -14.92
N GLY A 50 19.82 1.77 -15.33
CA GLY A 50 19.07 0.53 -15.57
C GLY A 50 18.70 -0.24 -14.29
N ALA A 51 18.89 0.34 -13.11
CA ALA A 51 18.39 -0.23 -11.87
C ALA A 51 16.88 -0.03 -11.79
N GLU A 52 16.14 -1.13 -11.73
CA GLU A 52 14.71 -1.13 -11.48
C GLU A 52 14.43 -1.56 -10.06
N GLY A 53 13.43 -0.96 -9.43
CA GLY A 53 13.06 -1.30 -8.07
C GLY A 53 11.70 -0.76 -7.68
N TYR A 54 11.33 -1.02 -6.44
CA TYR A 54 10.09 -0.55 -5.83
C TYR A 54 10.44 0.37 -4.66
N THR A 55 9.77 1.49 -4.56
CA THR A 55 9.96 2.44 -3.47
C THR A 55 8.64 2.98 -2.95
N THR A 56 8.57 3.16 -1.63
CA THR A 56 7.54 3.97 -0.97
C THR A 56 8.00 5.41 -0.74
N ARG A 57 9.18 5.76 -1.29
CA ARG A 57 9.78 7.08 -1.16
C ARG A 57 9.40 7.95 -2.34
N THR A 58 9.02 9.19 -2.07
CA THR A 58 8.72 10.20 -3.08
C THR A 58 9.49 11.48 -2.77
N ASN A 59 10.11 12.05 -3.79
CA ASN A 59 10.74 13.37 -3.69
C ASN A 59 9.73 14.43 -4.09
N PHE A 60 9.73 15.53 -3.33
CA PHE A 60 8.92 16.70 -3.58
C PHE A 60 9.81 17.96 -3.56
N SER A 61 9.62 18.86 -4.50
CA SER A 61 10.38 20.11 -4.54
C SER A 61 9.49 21.30 -4.87
N PHE A 62 9.59 22.36 -4.11
CA PHE A 62 8.92 23.64 -4.42
C PHE A 62 9.55 24.37 -5.62
N VAL A 63 10.69 23.92 -6.11
CA VAL A 63 11.32 24.50 -7.33
C VAL A 63 10.42 24.32 -8.55
N ASP A 64 9.64 23.22 -8.56
CA ASP A 64 8.72 22.90 -9.66
C ASP A 64 7.43 23.73 -9.65
N TYR A 65 7.25 24.58 -8.63
CA TYR A 65 6.03 25.38 -8.44
C TYR A 65 6.33 26.88 -8.50
N ALA A 66 5.43 27.68 -9.10
CA ALA A 66 5.55 29.12 -9.12
C ALA A 66 5.67 29.71 -7.70
N ALA A 67 6.37 30.84 -7.57
CA ALA A 67 6.64 31.47 -6.28
C ALA A 67 5.38 31.85 -5.48
N ALA A 68 4.26 32.05 -6.16
CA ALA A 68 2.97 32.37 -5.55
C ALA A 68 2.34 31.21 -4.74
N TYR A 69 2.79 29.97 -4.96
CA TYR A 69 2.30 28.83 -4.18
C TYR A 69 2.99 28.80 -2.82
N THR A 70 2.25 29.10 -1.77
CA THR A 70 2.71 29.05 -0.37
C THR A 70 2.58 27.66 0.23
N SER A 71 1.78 26.80 -0.36
CA SER A 71 1.62 25.40 0.04
C SER A 71 1.20 24.52 -1.15
N VAL A 72 1.52 23.24 -1.07
CA VAL A 72 1.12 22.23 -2.06
C VAL A 72 0.68 20.96 -1.34
N VAL A 73 -0.38 20.31 -1.83
CA VAL A 73 -0.86 19.04 -1.29
C VAL A 73 -0.26 17.89 -2.09
N PHE A 74 0.42 17.01 -1.38
CA PHE A 74 0.87 15.71 -1.88
C PHE A 74 -0.07 14.61 -1.40
N ASN A 75 -0.42 13.68 -2.29
CA ASN A 75 -1.36 12.61 -2.00
C ASN A 75 -0.63 11.25 -2.06
N ALA A 76 -0.35 10.67 -0.90
CA ALA A 76 0.15 9.31 -0.80
C ALA A 76 -1.02 8.32 -0.90
N LYS A 77 -0.90 7.32 -1.79
CA LYS A 77 -1.94 6.30 -1.95
C LYS A 77 -1.72 5.14 -0.99
N VAL A 78 -2.82 4.67 -0.40
CA VAL A 78 -2.89 3.46 0.41
C VAL A 78 -3.77 2.45 -0.34
N LYS A 79 -3.29 1.23 -0.46
CA LYS A 79 -4.02 0.13 -1.10
C LYS A 79 -4.56 -0.84 -0.05
N LEU A 80 -5.72 -1.38 -0.36
CA LEU A 80 -6.39 -2.43 0.40
C LEU A 80 -6.07 -3.79 -0.20
N LEU A 81 -5.68 -4.73 0.66
CA LEU A 81 -5.63 -6.15 0.40
C LEU A 81 -6.76 -6.80 1.19
N GLY A 82 -7.73 -7.37 0.51
CA GLY A 82 -8.91 -7.98 1.13
C GLY A 82 -10.21 -7.47 0.54
N GLU A 83 -11.29 -7.71 1.26
CA GLU A 83 -12.63 -7.42 0.77
C GLU A 83 -12.95 -5.92 0.82
N VAL A 84 -13.55 -5.42 -0.25
CA VAL A 84 -14.13 -4.07 -0.30
C VAL A 84 -15.45 -4.08 0.48
N LYS A 85 -15.64 -3.09 1.35
CA LYS A 85 -16.86 -2.94 2.16
C LYS A 85 -17.72 -1.79 1.65
N ASP A 86 -18.99 -1.81 1.99
CA ASP A 86 -20.00 -0.82 1.65
C ASP A 86 -20.09 0.37 2.63
N TYR A 87 -19.12 0.47 3.53
CA TYR A 87 -18.98 1.56 4.49
C TYR A 87 -17.56 2.10 4.55
N ASP A 88 -17.43 3.35 4.99
CA ASP A 88 -16.14 4.01 5.18
C ASP A 88 -15.35 3.38 6.34
N ARG A 89 -14.05 3.17 6.14
CA ARG A 89 -13.15 2.60 7.16
C ARG A 89 -11.98 3.54 7.39
N ALA A 90 -11.84 4.03 8.61
CA ALA A 90 -10.76 4.93 9.00
C ALA A 90 -9.39 4.25 8.87
N LEU A 91 -8.42 4.97 8.32
CA LEU A 91 -7.00 4.61 8.35
C LEU A 91 -6.35 5.19 9.61
N LYS A 92 -5.43 4.45 10.20
CA LYS A 92 -4.57 4.97 11.25
C LYS A 92 -3.19 5.24 10.68
N VAL A 93 -2.89 6.51 10.45
CA VAL A 93 -1.62 7.00 9.94
C VAL A 93 -0.97 7.85 11.02
N VAL A 94 0.30 7.60 11.28
CA VAL A 94 1.10 8.36 12.24
C VAL A 94 2.40 8.81 11.61
N VAL A 95 3.00 9.85 12.17
CA VAL A 95 4.34 10.29 11.81
C VAL A 95 5.36 9.46 12.57
N ASP A 96 6.38 8.97 11.88
CA ASP A 96 7.55 8.35 12.50
C ASP A 96 8.52 9.46 12.91
N GLU A 97 8.42 9.90 14.15
CA GLU A 97 9.20 11.01 14.68
C GLU A 97 10.72 10.73 14.71
N GLU A 98 11.12 9.47 14.86
CA GLU A 98 12.55 9.09 14.88
C GLU A 98 13.24 9.29 13.54
N ARG A 99 12.48 9.15 12.44
CA ARG A 99 12.99 9.24 11.06
C ARG A 99 12.55 10.52 10.35
N THR A 100 11.72 11.33 10.98
CA THR A 100 11.20 12.59 10.42
C THR A 100 12.08 13.75 10.92
N THR A 101 12.53 14.58 9.99
CA THR A 101 13.27 15.83 10.31
C THR A 101 12.38 17.06 10.16
N MET A 102 11.29 16.93 9.41
CA MET A 102 10.33 18.01 9.16
C MET A 102 9.41 18.19 10.37
N THR A 103 9.17 19.43 10.79
CA THR A 103 8.24 19.75 11.86
C THR A 103 6.85 20.03 11.33
N SER A 104 5.83 19.73 12.14
CA SER A 104 4.43 20.02 11.80
C SER A 104 4.17 21.52 11.81
N TYR A 105 3.36 21.98 10.86
CA TYR A 105 2.90 23.36 10.79
C TYR A 105 1.74 23.58 11.75
N ASP A 106 1.80 24.68 12.49
CA ASP A 106 0.69 25.23 13.24
C ASP A 106 0.76 26.75 13.17
N ALA A 107 -0.34 27.41 12.79
CA ALA A 107 -0.35 28.84 12.53
C ALA A 107 -0.02 29.70 13.77
N VAL A 108 -0.18 29.15 14.99
CA VAL A 108 0.02 29.87 16.25
C VAL A 108 1.32 29.43 16.92
N THR A 109 1.55 28.12 17.02
CA THR A 109 2.65 27.55 17.81
C THR A 109 3.90 27.24 16.99
N ASN A 110 3.74 26.93 15.68
CA ASN A 110 4.85 26.62 14.78
C ASN A 110 4.55 27.06 13.34
N PRO A 111 4.53 28.37 13.04
CA PRO A 111 4.22 28.90 11.70
C PRO A 111 5.30 28.56 10.66
N ASP A 112 6.50 28.17 11.10
CA ASP A 112 7.60 27.74 10.23
C ASP A 112 7.63 26.22 10.00
N GLY A 113 6.64 25.48 10.48
CA GLY A 113 6.51 24.04 10.24
C GLY A 113 6.37 23.72 8.76
N GLY A 114 6.88 22.57 8.35
CA GLY A 114 6.97 22.18 6.94
C GLY A 114 5.78 21.41 6.41
N TYR A 115 4.97 20.78 7.26
CA TYR A 115 3.82 19.97 6.83
C TYR A 115 2.60 20.11 7.74
N MET A 116 1.43 19.85 7.15
CA MET A 116 0.15 19.74 7.87
C MET A 116 -0.63 18.54 7.32
N MET A 117 -1.24 17.77 8.22
CA MET A 117 -2.11 16.65 7.89
C MET A 117 -3.43 16.77 8.63
N ASP A 118 -4.52 16.37 7.97
CA ASP A 118 -5.81 16.16 8.60
C ASP A 118 -6.00 14.65 8.84
N PHE A 119 -5.65 14.19 10.03
CA PHE A 119 -5.69 12.78 10.39
C PHE A 119 -7.13 12.24 10.49
N ASP A 120 -8.12 13.09 10.74
CA ASP A 120 -9.51 12.68 10.94
C ASP A 120 -10.21 12.32 9.64
N THR A 121 -9.70 12.80 8.51
CA THR A 121 -10.28 12.53 7.18
C THR A 121 -9.69 11.32 6.48
N LEU A 122 -8.65 10.70 7.06
CA LEU A 122 -7.95 9.58 6.43
C LEU A 122 -8.79 8.30 6.48
N LYS A 123 -9.23 7.84 5.32
CA LYS A 123 -10.08 6.65 5.21
C LYS A 123 -10.06 6.00 3.84
N ILE A 124 -10.41 4.73 3.81
CA ILE A 124 -10.85 4.03 2.60
C ILE A 124 -12.37 4.16 2.52
N LYS A 125 -12.85 4.79 1.46
CA LYS A 125 -14.29 5.03 1.26
C LYS A 125 -15.02 3.73 0.95
N ALA A 126 -16.31 3.72 1.22
CA ALA A 126 -17.23 2.66 0.80
C ALA A 126 -17.06 2.36 -0.70
N GLY A 127 -17.03 1.07 -1.05
CA GLY A 127 -16.87 0.62 -2.43
C GLY A 127 -15.47 0.78 -3.02
N SER A 128 -14.46 1.26 -2.24
CA SER A 128 -13.10 1.49 -2.72
C SER A 128 -12.11 0.46 -2.20
N ASN A 129 -11.11 0.13 -3.03
CA ASN A 129 -9.95 -0.67 -2.65
C ASN A 129 -8.70 0.20 -2.43
N GLU A 130 -8.85 1.53 -2.40
CA GLU A 130 -7.77 2.46 -2.13
C GLU A 130 -8.24 3.65 -1.31
N GLY A 131 -7.29 4.22 -0.56
CA GLY A 131 -7.42 5.47 0.16
C GLY A 131 -6.31 6.43 -0.19
N THR A 132 -6.45 7.67 0.26
CA THR A 132 -5.45 8.72 0.04
C THR A 132 -5.11 9.39 1.36
N VAL A 133 -3.81 9.55 1.58
CA VAL A 133 -3.25 10.33 2.70
C VAL A 133 -2.77 11.65 2.12
N GLY A 134 -3.52 12.72 2.36
CA GLY A 134 -3.18 14.08 1.92
C GLY A 134 -2.22 14.75 2.90
N VAL A 135 -1.06 15.16 2.44
CA VAL A 135 -0.08 15.97 3.19
C VAL A 135 0.04 17.32 2.51
N ARG A 136 -0.23 18.38 3.24
CA ARG A 136 0.04 19.73 2.78
C ARG A 136 1.43 20.16 3.21
N PHE A 137 2.32 20.35 2.24
CA PHE A 137 3.63 20.94 2.47
C PHE A 137 3.54 22.45 2.44
N MET A 138 4.20 23.10 3.40
CA MET A 138 4.24 24.56 3.54
C MET A 138 5.57 25.07 3.00
N ARG A 139 5.52 26.11 2.13
CA ARG A 139 6.72 26.78 1.62
C ARG A 139 7.21 27.78 2.65
N ASN A 140 8.18 27.39 3.44
CA ASN A 140 8.80 28.27 4.44
C ASN A 140 10.29 28.51 4.15
N ALA A 141 10.94 29.36 4.94
CA ALA A 141 12.33 29.75 4.71
C ALA A 141 13.33 28.61 5.01
N SER A 142 12.99 27.67 5.86
CA SER A 142 13.87 26.54 6.23
C SER A 142 14.04 25.56 5.08
N ILE A 143 12.98 25.26 4.34
CA ILE A 143 12.99 24.36 3.16
C ILE A 143 13.95 24.84 2.05
N LYS A 144 14.27 26.14 1.99
CA LYS A 144 15.21 26.67 0.99
C LYS A 144 16.66 26.27 1.23
N LYS A 145 17.00 25.79 2.41
CA LYS A 145 18.39 25.59 2.85
C LYS A 145 18.77 24.14 3.08
N GLN A 146 17.80 23.26 3.20
CA GLN A 146 18.02 21.86 3.54
C GLN A 146 16.97 20.94 2.92
N VAL A 147 17.27 19.67 2.88
CA VAL A 147 16.32 18.61 2.53
C VAL A 147 15.73 18.09 3.83
N ASP A 148 14.43 18.20 3.95
CA ASP A 148 13.68 17.66 5.09
C ASP A 148 12.96 16.37 4.71
N THR A 149 12.79 15.49 5.67
CA THR A 149 12.14 14.21 5.49
C THR A 149 10.90 14.11 6.36
N LEU A 150 9.79 13.70 5.77
CA LEU A 150 8.59 13.26 6.49
C LEU A 150 8.39 11.77 6.28
N VAL A 151 8.31 11.01 7.36
CA VAL A 151 8.05 9.57 7.33
C VAL A 151 6.70 9.27 7.94
N LEU A 152 5.81 8.68 7.14
CA LEU A 152 4.49 8.26 7.57
C LEU A 152 4.49 6.75 7.79
N LYS A 153 3.82 6.31 8.84
CA LYS A 153 3.55 4.91 9.14
C LYS A 153 2.06 4.61 9.13
N LEU A 154 1.68 3.49 8.58
CA LEU A 154 0.37 2.88 8.83
C LEU A 154 0.44 2.08 10.13
N GLU A 155 -0.59 2.19 10.95
CA GLU A 155 -0.79 1.35 12.13
C GLU A 155 -2.09 0.55 12.01
N ALA A 156 -2.09 -0.65 12.60
CA ALA A 156 -3.26 -1.49 12.68
C ALA A 156 -4.36 -0.82 13.51
N ASN A 157 -5.61 -1.08 13.14
CA ASN A 157 -6.78 -0.61 13.87
C ASN A 157 -7.91 -1.66 13.80
N GLN A 158 -9.09 -1.33 14.25
CA GLN A 158 -10.25 -2.25 14.23
C GLN A 158 -10.69 -2.70 12.83
N TYR A 159 -10.24 -2.03 11.77
CA TYR A 159 -10.64 -2.32 10.39
C TYR A 159 -9.53 -2.99 9.58
N PHE A 160 -8.27 -2.77 9.95
CA PHE A 160 -7.13 -3.12 9.12
C PHE A 160 -5.96 -3.64 9.93
N GLU A 161 -5.36 -4.70 9.42
CA GLU A 161 -3.98 -5.06 9.68
C GLU A 161 -3.04 -4.33 8.72
N VAL A 162 -1.75 -4.26 9.05
CA VAL A 162 -0.76 -3.61 8.20
C VAL A 162 0.20 -4.63 7.63
N LEU A 163 0.39 -4.60 6.32
CA LEU A 163 1.37 -5.45 5.66
C LEU A 163 2.78 -4.97 6.03
N ASN A 164 3.50 -5.77 6.80
CA ASN A 164 4.78 -5.39 7.42
C ASN A 164 5.86 -4.91 6.44
N ALA A 165 5.88 -5.45 5.22
CA ALA A 165 6.86 -5.08 4.21
C ALA A 165 6.75 -3.62 3.73
N TYR A 166 5.58 -2.97 3.93
CA TYR A 166 5.27 -1.64 3.38
C TYR A 166 4.58 -0.74 4.41
N LYS A 167 5.02 -0.83 5.67
CA LYS A 167 4.44 -0.04 6.78
C LYS A 167 4.60 1.45 6.63
N SER A 168 5.69 1.89 6.02
CA SER A 168 6.06 3.30 6.01
C SER A 168 6.25 3.84 4.60
N SER A 169 5.93 5.11 4.41
CA SER A 169 6.24 5.90 3.22
C SER A 169 7.10 7.09 3.62
N ASN A 170 8.19 7.30 2.90
CA ASN A 170 9.05 8.46 3.07
C ASN A 170 8.70 9.48 1.97
N VAL A 171 8.41 10.70 2.37
CA VAL A 171 8.23 11.86 1.48
C VAL A 171 9.37 12.84 1.78
N TRP A 172 10.04 13.32 0.74
CA TRP A 172 11.21 14.22 0.83
C TRP A 172 10.88 15.58 0.29
#